data_06c677fdc5118754fbfc2b178856fd47
#
_entry.id   06c677fdc5118754fbfc2b178856fd47
#
_cell.length_a   1.000
_cell.length_b   1.000
_cell.length_c   1.000
_cell.angle_alpha   90.00
_cell.angle_beta   90.00
_cell.angle_gamma   90.00
#
_symmetry.space_group_name_H-M   'P 1'
#
loop_
_entity.id
_entity.type
_entity.pdbx_description
1 polymer ?
#
loop_
_entity_poly.entity_id
_entity_poly.type
_entity_poly.pdbx_seq_one_letter_code
_entity_poly.pdbx_strand_id
1 'polypeptide(L)'
;MTASERGGRAHHRPRRKRLRPLRWLAALLFLAAGGWFWFQWQCWGLQTTHTQAELANLPQGFGGFQIVHLSDLHGHEYGEGSRELLDRVREEAPDLIVVTGDLIDQKSQLAMVPALAKGLAAIAPSYYVTGNHEWALGSGTVRELKSVLAQCGVTVLSNQYEILERGGGRLALAGVDDPNGYADQTSPEELRARIGREQPGLFTLLLAHRNDHFGQYAAAGYDFVMSGHGHGGIVRLPFAGGLIGTDRRFFPPWTSGVYRLGDSALFVSRGLGNNTVPIKGFRLFNRPELAVVTLKRG
;
A
#
# COMPACT_ATOMS: atom_id res chain seq x y z
N MET A 1 46.16 -38.21 81.11
CA MET A 1 44.83 -37.58 81.03
C MET A 1 44.80 -36.81 79.68
N THR A 2 44.05 -37.32 78.75
CA THR A 2 44.09 -36.96 77.33
C THR A 2 43.09 -35.90 77.03
N ALA A 3 43.52 -34.75 76.47
CA ALA A 3 42.64 -33.71 75.92
C ALA A 3 42.29 -34.00 74.43
N SER A 4 41.01 -34.12 74.16
CA SER A 4 40.47 -34.38 72.82
C SER A 4 40.37 -33.06 72.01
N GLU A 5 41.15 -32.92 70.93
CA GLU A 5 40.98 -31.86 69.93
C GLU A 5 39.77 -32.19 69.03
N ARG A 6 38.74 -31.36 69.08
CA ARG A 6 37.67 -31.39 68.08
C ARG A 6 37.98 -30.40 66.96
N GLY A 7 38.48 -30.93 65.83
CA GLY A 7 38.64 -30.19 64.59
C GLY A 7 37.29 -29.84 63.96
N GLY A 8 36.95 -28.55 63.97
CA GLY A 8 35.77 -28.01 63.27
C GLY A 8 36.03 -27.92 61.75
N ARG A 9 35.33 -28.74 60.95
CA ARG A 9 35.33 -28.64 59.49
C ARG A 9 34.47 -27.41 59.08
N ALA A 10 35.15 -26.37 58.59
CA ALA A 10 34.50 -25.23 57.93
C ALA A 10 33.94 -25.67 56.57
N HIS A 11 32.62 -25.78 56.45
CA HIS A 11 31.97 -25.95 55.17
C HIS A 11 32.04 -24.66 54.33
N HIS A 12 32.92 -24.64 53.34
CA HIS A 12 32.89 -23.61 52.30
C HIS A 12 31.63 -23.76 51.46
N ARG A 13 30.64 -22.90 51.68
CA ARG A 13 29.48 -22.77 50.77
C ARG A 13 29.96 -22.02 49.51
N PRO A 14 29.72 -22.57 48.31
CA PRO A 14 30.16 -21.90 47.09
C PRO A 14 29.34 -20.61 46.87
N ARG A 15 30.03 -19.51 46.57
CA ARG A 15 29.45 -18.19 46.25
C ARG A 15 28.66 -18.26 44.94
N ARG A 16 27.34 -18.59 44.98
CA ARG A 16 26.42 -18.54 43.83
C ARG A 16 25.95 -17.12 43.46
N LYS A 17 26.58 -16.05 43.94
CA LYS A 17 26.03 -14.67 43.82
C LYS A 17 26.45 -13.88 42.57
N ARG A 18 27.34 -14.37 41.70
CA ARG A 18 27.83 -13.58 40.54
C ARG A 18 27.09 -13.81 39.22
N LEU A 19 26.24 -14.81 39.08
CA LEU A 19 25.56 -15.14 37.83
C LEU A 19 24.19 -14.42 37.64
N ARG A 20 23.62 -13.83 38.67
CA ARG A 20 22.34 -13.14 38.60
C ARG A 20 22.35 -11.91 37.69
N PRO A 21 23.27 -10.93 37.81
CA PRO A 21 23.27 -9.75 36.95
C PRO A 21 23.53 -10.10 35.49
N LEU A 22 24.37 -11.10 35.19
CA LEU A 22 24.66 -11.55 33.82
C LEU A 22 23.39 -12.17 33.17
N ARG A 23 22.58 -12.93 33.93
CA ARG A 23 21.31 -13.48 33.44
C ARG A 23 20.29 -12.39 33.14
N TRP A 24 20.19 -11.36 33.98
CA TRP A 24 19.31 -10.21 33.74
C TRP A 24 19.78 -9.40 32.52
N LEU A 25 21.10 -9.18 32.37
CA LEU A 25 21.65 -8.53 31.17
C LEU A 25 21.35 -9.33 29.90
N ALA A 26 21.54 -10.65 29.94
CA ALA A 26 21.21 -11.52 28.80
C ALA A 26 19.71 -11.49 28.47
N ALA A 27 18.85 -11.50 29.47
CA ALA A 27 17.39 -11.37 29.27
C ALA A 27 17.03 -10.01 28.66
N LEU A 28 17.62 -8.92 29.14
CA LEU A 28 17.41 -7.57 28.59
C LEU A 28 17.87 -7.47 27.13
N LEU A 29 19.06 -8.01 26.81
CA LEU A 29 19.56 -8.03 25.43
C LEU A 29 18.67 -8.87 24.52
N PHE A 30 18.17 -10.01 25.01
CA PHE A 30 17.23 -10.85 24.26
C PHE A 30 15.92 -10.11 23.98
N LEU A 31 15.36 -9.43 24.98
CA LEU A 31 14.14 -8.62 24.83
C LEU A 31 14.37 -7.44 23.88
N ALA A 32 15.52 -6.77 23.98
CA ALA A 32 15.89 -5.69 23.08
C ALA A 32 16.03 -6.17 21.63
N ALA A 33 16.71 -7.30 21.42
CA ALA A 33 16.83 -7.91 20.10
C ALA A 33 15.46 -8.35 19.55
N GLY A 34 14.65 -9.00 20.36
CA GLY A 34 13.26 -9.37 19.98
C GLY A 34 12.41 -8.17 19.62
N GLY A 35 12.50 -7.10 20.41
CA GLY A 35 11.82 -5.82 20.14
C GLY A 35 12.28 -5.17 18.85
N TRP A 36 13.59 -5.21 18.58
CA TRP A 36 14.16 -4.72 17.33
C TRP A 36 13.69 -5.52 16.12
N PHE A 37 13.73 -6.85 16.16
CA PHE A 37 13.24 -7.70 15.08
C PHE A 37 11.75 -7.49 14.84
N TRP A 38 10.94 -7.41 15.90
CA TRP A 38 9.52 -7.11 15.80
C TRP A 38 9.28 -5.75 15.13
N PHE A 39 10.05 -4.71 15.52
CA PHE A 39 9.96 -3.38 14.92
C PHE A 39 10.30 -3.40 13.43
N GLN A 40 11.40 -4.06 13.06
CA GLN A 40 11.79 -4.23 11.65
C GLN A 40 10.70 -4.96 10.85
N TRP A 41 10.10 -5.97 11.44
CA TRP A 41 8.98 -6.68 10.81
C TRP A 41 7.74 -5.79 10.66
N GLN A 42 7.45 -4.89 11.60
CA GLN A 42 6.39 -3.88 11.45
C GLN A 42 6.66 -2.91 10.30
N CYS A 43 7.91 -2.50 10.13
CA CYS A 43 8.29 -1.52 9.11
C CYS A 43 8.38 -2.12 7.70
N TRP A 44 8.82 -3.37 7.56
CA TRP A 44 9.18 -3.94 6.26
C TRP A 44 8.51 -5.26 5.92
N GLY A 45 7.85 -5.87 6.89
CA GLY A 45 7.18 -7.16 6.68
C GLY A 45 5.94 -7.00 5.80
N LEU A 46 6.03 -7.36 4.53
CA LEU A 46 4.91 -7.32 3.59
C LEU A 46 3.72 -8.16 4.11
N GLN A 47 2.54 -7.59 4.05
CA GLN A 47 1.28 -8.24 4.43
C GLN A 47 0.33 -8.23 3.24
N THR A 48 -0.19 -9.37 2.85
CA THR A 48 -1.34 -9.45 1.94
C THR A 48 -2.62 -9.31 2.75
N THR A 49 -3.55 -8.49 2.28
CA THR A 49 -4.87 -8.29 2.89
C THR A 49 -5.97 -8.51 1.87
N HIS A 50 -7.05 -9.16 2.28
CA HIS A 50 -8.20 -9.43 1.44
C HIS A 50 -9.40 -8.61 1.91
N THR A 51 -9.95 -7.81 1.02
CA THR A 51 -11.10 -6.93 1.29
C THR A 51 -12.19 -7.16 0.27
N GLN A 52 -13.43 -7.21 0.71
CA GLN A 52 -14.59 -7.26 -0.16
C GLN A 52 -15.20 -5.87 -0.26
N ALA A 53 -15.32 -5.36 -1.50
CA ALA A 53 -16.01 -4.11 -1.78
C ALA A 53 -17.42 -4.44 -2.30
N GLU A 54 -18.43 -4.25 -1.44
CA GLU A 54 -19.83 -4.34 -1.85
C GLU A 54 -20.21 -3.06 -2.57
N LEU A 55 -20.64 -3.17 -3.82
CA LEU A 55 -20.88 -2.04 -4.71
C LEU A 55 -22.31 -2.14 -5.27
N ALA A 56 -23.12 -1.10 -5.03
CA ALA A 56 -24.39 -0.96 -5.67
C ALA A 56 -24.21 -0.89 -7.19
N ASN A 57 -25.01 -1.19 -8.06
CA ASN A 57 -24.90 -1.04 -9.51
C ASN A 57 -23.70 -1.71 -10.19
N LEU A 58 -22.92 -2.55 -9.47
CA LEU A 58 -21.82 -3.30 -10.08
C LEU A 58 -22.39 -4.19 -11.23
N PRO A 59 -21.83 -4.11 -12.46
CA PRO A 59 -22.30 -4.93 -13.58
C PRO A 59 -22.19 -6.42 -13.27
N GLN A 60 -23.14 -7.21 -13.77
CA GLN A 60 -23.31 -8.62 -13.41
C GLN A 60 -22.01 -9.45 -13.60
N GLY A 61 -21.27 -9.24 -14.66
CA GLY A 61 -20.04 -9.96 -14.96
C GLY A 61 -18.88 -9.71 -14.00
N PHE A 62 -18.96 -8.66 -13.16
CA PHE A 62 -17.87 -8.26 -12.27
C PHE A 62 -18.04 -8.73 -10.82
N GLY A 63 -19.10 -9.46 -10.49
CA GLY A 63 -19.20 -10.13 -9.19
C GLY A 63 -18.10 -11.16 -9.03
N GLY A 64 -17.29 -11.06 -7.96
CA GLY A 64 -16.11 -11.88 -7.73
C GLY A 64 -14.84 -11.43 -8.49
N PHE A 65 -14.87 -10.28 -9.18
CA PHE A 65 -13.68 -9.73 -9.85
C PHE A 65 -12.63 -9.34 -8.84
N GLN A 66 -11.42 -9.87 -9.00
CA GLN A 66 -10.34 -9.71 -8.05
C GLN A 66 -9.29 -8.73 -8.57
N ILE A 67 -9.08 -7.64 -7.83
CA ILE A 67 -8.12 -6.60 -8.15
C ILE A 67 -6.99 -6.66 -7.13
N VAL A 68 -5.76 -6.85 -7.59
CA VAL A 68 -4.57 -6.61 -6.75
C VAL A 68 -4.17 -5.16 -6.90
N HIS A 69 -4.07 -4.47 -5.76
CA HIS A 69 -3.77 -3.05 -5.69
C HIS A 69 -2.41 -2.81 -5.05
N LEU A 70 -1.52 -2.23 -5.82
CA LEU A 70 -0.22 -1.72 -5.42
C LEU A 70 -0.29 -0.19 -5.33
N SER A 71 0.33 0.38 -4.31
CA SER A 71 0.45 1.84 -4.17
C SER A 71 1.66 2.19 -3.31
N ASP A 72 2.17 3.40 -3.46
CA ASP A 72 3.16 3.99 -2.55
C ASP A 72 4.37 3.07 -2.32
N LEU A 73 4.98 2.59 -3.39
CA LEU A 73 6.16 1.70 -3.32
C LEU A 73 7.43 2.46 -2.92
N HIS A 74 7.53 3.75 -3.32
CA HIS A 74 8.63 4.66 -3.00
C HIS A 74 10.02 4.07 -3.28
N GLY A 75 10.14 3.33 -4.39
CA GLY A 75 11.38 2.71 -4.81
C GLY A 75 11.86 1.57 -3.93
N HIS A 76 11.01 1.00 -3.08
CA HIS A 76 11.34 -0.17 -2.29
C HIS A 76 11.21 -1.45 -3.12
N GLU A 77 12.26 -2.24 -3.17
CA GLU A 77 12.26 -3.55 -3.82
C GLU A 77 12.06 -4.67 -2.79
N TYR A 78 11.07 -5.53 -3.01
CA TYR A 78 10.85 -6.75 -2.24
C TYR A 78 11.61 -7.92 -2.86
N GLY A 79 12.85 -8.12 -2.41
CA GLY A 79 13.81 -9.02 -3.04
C GLY A 79 14.36 -8.45 -4.35
N GLU A 80 15.30 -9.15 -4.97
CA GLU A 80 15.92 -8.74 -6.23
C GLU A 80 14.88 -8.65 -7.37
N GLY A 81 14.77 -7.50 -8.00
CA GLY A 81 13.78 -7.22 -9.05
C GLY A 81 12.33 -7.34 -8.57
N SER A 82 12.08 -7.09 -7.27
CA SER A 82 10.77 -7.22 -6.62
C SER A 82 10.15 -8.63 -6.71
N ARG A 83 10.97 -9.67 -6.78
CA ARG A 83 10.52 -11.06 -6.97
C ARG A 83 9.55 -11.51 -5.88
N GLU A 84 9.82 -11.21 -4.60
CA GLU A 84 8.93 -11.57 -3.50
C GLU A 84 7.54 -10.95 -3.66
N LEU A 85 7.47 -9.69 -4.07
CA LEU A 85 6.20 -9.02 -4.34
C LEU A 85 5.47 -9.66 -5.52
N LEU A 86 6.19 -9.90 -6.61
CA LEU A 86 5.62 -10.52 -7.82
C LEU A 86 5.10 -11.94 -7.58
N ASP A 87 5.80 -12.73 -6.75
CA ASP A 87 5.35 -14.07 -6.41
C ASP A 87 4.05 -14.02 -5.60
N ARG A 88 3.94 -13.11 -4.63
CA ARG A 88 2.68 -12.88 -3.89
C ARG A 88 1.54 -12.41 -4.79
N VAL A 89 1.81 -11.49 -5.72
CA VAL A 89 0.80 -11.05 -6.70
C VAL A 89 0.31 -12.23 -7.54
N ARG A 90 1.22 -13.10 -7.98
CA ARG A 90 0.89 -14.29 -8.79
C ARG A 90 0.06 -15.32 -8.01
N GLU A 91 0.37 -15.52 -6.71
CA GLU A 91 -0.38 -16.43 -5.83
C GLU A 91 -1.84 -16.00 -5.67
N GLU A 92 -2.12 -14.70 -5.75
CA GLU A 92 -3.49 -14.17 -5.67
C GLU A 92 -4.30 -14.36 -6.97
N ALA A 93 -3.66 -14.72 -8.09
CA ALA A 93 -4.30 -14.94 -9.40
C ALA A 93 -5.32 -13.83 -9.78
N PRO A 94 -4.92 -12.54 -9.79
CA PRO A 94 -5.84 -11.43 -9.99
C PRO A 94 -6.42 -11.38 -11.40
N ASP A 95 -7.64 -10.88 -11.52
CA ASP A 95 -8.24 -10.51 -12.81
C ASP A 95 -7.65 -9.17 -13.34
N LEU A 96 -7.20 -8.31 -12.44
CA LEU A 96 -6.67 -6.98 -12.73
C LEU A 96 -5.60 -6.59 -11.70
N ILE A 97 -4.57 -5.89 -12.16
CA ILE A 97 -3.59 -5.25 -11.28
C ILE A 97 -3.67 -3.74 -11.48
N VAL A 98 -3.72 -2.99 -10.37
CA VAL A 98 -3.73 -1.52 -10.40
C VAL A 98 -2.59 -0.96 -9.54
N VAL A 99 -1.93 0.07 -10.05
CA VAL A 99 -0.83 0.77 -9.37
C VAL A 99 -1.21 2.24 -9.27
N THR A 100 -1.50 2.71 -8.06
CA THR A 100 -2.02 4.06 -7.82
C THR A 100 -0.95 5.04 -7.34
N GLY A 101 0.17 5.11 -8.07
CA GLY A 101 1.17 6.16 -7.90
C GLY A 101 2.18 5.95 -6.78
N ASP A 102 3.06 6.92 -6.63
CA ASP A 102 4.20 6.96 -5.72
C ASP A 102 5.07 5.70 -5.83
N LEU A 103 5.35 5.32 -7.09
CA LEU A 103 6.19 4.17 -7.41
C LEU A 103 7.66 4.45 -7.12
N ILE A 104 8.11 5.70 -7.38
CA ILE A 104 9.49 6.16 -7.19
C ILE A 104 9.57 7.52 -6.47
N ASP A 105 10.63 7.71 -5.69
CA ASP A 105 10.99 8.96 -4.99
C ASP A 105 12.21 9.65 -5.58
N GLN A 106 12.99 8.95 -6.39
CA GLN A 106 14.24 9.42 -6.96
C GLN A 106 14.38 8.92 -8.39
N LYS A 107 14.97 9.73 -9.25
CA LYS A 107 15.18 9.34 -10.65
C LYS A 107 16.00 8.06 -10.82
N SER A 108 16.97 7.81 -9.95
CA SER A 108 17.77 6.57 -9.95
C SER A 108 16.94 5.29 -9.82
N GLN A 109 15.77 5.38 -9.18
CA GLN A 109 14.85 4.24 -8.97
C GLN A 109 14.10 3.84 -10.26
N LEU A 110 14.17 4.64 -11.34
CA LEU A 110 13.67 4.22 -12.65
C LEU A 110 14.29 2.89 -13.11
N ALA A 111 15.50 2.57 -12.65
CA ALA A 111 16.19 1.33 -13.00
C ALA A 111 15.45 0.06 -12.54
N MET A 112 14.69 0.11 -11.43
CA MET A 112 13.91 -1.03 -10.92
C MET A 112 12.59 -1.25 -11.67
N VAL A 113 12.04 -0.19 -12.28
CA VAL A 113 10.70 -0.20 -12.86
C VAL A 113 10.50 -1.27 -13.96
N PRO A 114 11.44 -1.49 -14.90
CA PRO A 114 11.23 -2.47 -15.96
C PRO A 114 11.03 -3.91 -15.45
N ALA A 115 11.74 -4.32 -14.41
CA ALA A 115 11.61 -5.67 -13.85
C ALA A 115 10.24 -5.85 -13.20
N LEU A 116 9.82 -4.91 -12.37
CA LEU A 116 8.52 -4.92 -11.72
C LEU A 116 7.38 -4.87 -12.77
N ALA A 117 7.42 -3.91 -13.68
CA ALA A 117 6.36 -3.69 -14.67
C ALA A 117 6.15 -4.90 -15.59
N LYS A 118 7.24 -5.49 -16.13
CA LYS A 118 7.16 -6.73 -16.92
C LYS A 118 6.60 -7.89 -16.10
N GLY A 119 7.00 -7.99 -14.83
CA GLY A 119 6.50 -9.03 -13.93
C GLY A 119 5.00 -8.90 -13.69
N LEU A 120 4.49 -7.69 -13.43
CA LEU A 120 3.06 -7.42 -13.25
C LEU A 120 2.28 -7.71 -14.54
N ALA A 121 2.71 -7.17 -15.68
CA ALA A 121 2.06 -7.36 -16.98
C ALA A 121 2.03 -8.84 -17.42
N ALA A 122 2.99 -9.66 -16.98
CA ALA A 122 3.00 -11.09 -17.23
C ALA A 122 2.01 -11.89 -16.36
N ILE A 123 1.48 -11.28 -15.28
CA ILE A 123 0.52 -11.93 -14.38
C ILE A 123 -0.91 -11.61 -14.81
N ALA A 124 -1.25 -10.32 -14.98
CA ALA A 124 -2.60 -9.89 -15.36
C ALA A 124 -2.54 -8.51 -16.04
N PRO A 125 -3.62 -8.07 -16.72
CA PRO A 125 -3.75 -6.70 -17.20
C PRO A 125 -3.43 -5.72 -16.07
N SER A 126 -2.48 -4.80 -16.32
CA SER A 126 -1.93 -3.93 -15.29
C SER A 126 -2.08 -2.48 -15.70
N TYR A 127 -2.56 -1.65 -14.79
CA TYR A 127 -2.86 -0.23 -15.00
C TYR A 127 -2.14 0.64 -13.98
N TYR A 128 -1.72 1.83 -14.41
CA TYR A 128 -0.98 2.77 -13.60
C TYR A 128 -1.54 4.19 -13.72
N VAL A 129 -1.57 4.90 -12.59
CA VAL A 129 -1.74 6.36 -12.51
C VAL A 129 -0.61 6.95 -11.68
N THR A 130 -0.26 8.23 -11.91
CA THR A 130 0.82 8.91 -11.17
C THR A 130 0.40 9.31 -9.76
N GLY A 131 1.38 9.35 -8.85
CA GLY A 131 1.26 9.99 -7.55
C GLY A 131 2.03 11.32 -7.48
N ASN A 132 2.04 11.93 -6.31
CA ASN A 132 2.66 13.24 -6.13
C ASN A 132 4.20 13.19 -6.09
N HIS A 133 4.79 12.07 -5.72
CA HIS A 133 6.23 11.92 -5.68
C HIS A 133 6.84 11.89 -7.09
N GLU A 134 6.20 11.25 -8.06
CA GLU A 134 6.65 11.30 -9.44
C GLU A 134 6.68 12.73 -9.98
N TRP A 135 5.64 13.52 -9.72
CA TRP A 135 5.57 14.92 -10.18
C TRP A 135 6.58 15.83 -9.47
N ALA A 136 6.92 15.52 -8.21
CA ALA A 136 8.00 16.23 -7.50
C ALA A 136 9.38 16.02 -8.15
N LEU A 137 9.58 14.94 -8.93
CA LEU A 137 10.79 14.68 -9.71
C LEU A 137 10.82 15.44 -11.05
N GLY A 138 9.76 16.15 -11.38
CA GLY A 138 9.59 16.94 -12.59
C GLY A 138 9.03 16.15 -13.78
N SER A 139 8.36 16.89 -14.67
CA SER A 139 7.63 16.33 -15.81
C SER A 139 8.47 15.48 -16.77
N GLY A 140 9.78 15.72 -16.86
CA GLY A 140 10.70 14.89 -17.64
C GLY A 140 10.79 13.47 -17.11
N THR A 141 10.95 13.33 -15.79
CA THR A 141 10.99 12.00 -15.11
C THR A 141 9.64 11.29 -15.21
N VAL A 142 8.53 12.03 -15.08
CA VAL A 142 7.19 11.46 -15.25
C VAL A 142 6.99 10.89 -16.66
N ARG A 143 7.38 11.62 -17.69
CA ARG A 143 7.30 11.14 -19.09
C ARG A 143 8.15 9.89 -19.31
N GLU A 144 9.38 9.87 -18.77
CA GLU A 144 10.28 8.72 -18.85
C GLU A 144 9.67 7.50 -18.16
N LEU A 145 9.14 7.66 -16.93
CA LEU A 145 8.47 6.60 -16.19
C LEU A 145 7.27 6.04 -16.94
N LYS A 146 6.37 6.90 -17.42
CA LYS A 146 5.20 6.49 -18.21
C LYS A 146 5.60 5.72 -19.47
N SER A 147 6.65 6.16 -20.16
CA SER A 147 7.18 5.47 -21.34
C SER A 147 7.73 4.08 -21.00
N VAL A 148 8.50 3.96 -19.90
CA VAL A 148 9.04 2.68 -19.43
C VAL A 148 7.92 1.71 -19.07
N LEU A 149 6.92 2.16 -18.33
CA LEU A 149 5.75 1.34 -17.92
C LEU A 149 5.00 0.82 -19.16
N ALA A 150 4.69 1.70 -20.12
CA ALA A 150 4.00 1.33 -21.36
C ALA A 150 4.81 0.33 -22.19
N GLN A 151 6.13 0.51 -22.33
CA GLN A 151 7.02 -0.42 -23.04
C GLN A 151 7.10 -1.79 -22.35
N CYS A 152 6.83 -1.85 -21.06
CA CYS A 152 6.80 -3.10 -20.27
C CYS A 152 5.41 -3.75 -20.21
N GLY A 153 4.40 -3.21 -20.90
CA GLY A 153 3.07 -3.79 -20.99
C GLY A 153 2.09 -3.33 -19.92
N VAL A 154 2.42 -2.27 -19.16
CA VAL A 154 1.49 -1.65 -18.20
C VAL A 154 0.77 -0.49 -18.89
N THR A 155 -0.56 -0.48 -18.86
CA THR A 155 -1.37 0.61 -19.39
C THR A 155 -1.31 1.82 -18.45
N VAL A 156 -0.90 2.96 -18.99
CA VAL A 156 -0.85 4.22 -18.23
C VAL A 156 -2.13 5.01 -18.48
N LEU A 157 -2.97 5.17 -17.45
CA LEU A 157 -4.19 5.97 -17.52
C LEU A 157 -3.90 7.41 -17.09
N SER A 158 -3.58 8.25 -18.06
CA SER A 158 -3.26 9.68 -17.86
C SER A 158 -4.47 10.54 -18.20
N ASN A 159 -5.37 10.75 -17.25
CA ASN A 159 -6.63 11.49 -17.42
C ASN A 159 -7.52 10.94 -18.54
N GLN A 160 -7.62 9.61 -18.58
CA GLN A 160 -8.37 8.88 -19.60
C GLN A 160 -9.04 7.65 -19.00
N TYR A 161 -9.84 6.95 -19.80
CA TYR A 161 -10.50 5.72 -19.40
C TYR A 161 -10.48 4.67 -20.48
N GLU A 162 -10.63 3.41 -20.07
CA GLU A 162 -10.87 2.26 -20.93
C GLU A 162 -12.14 1.53 -20.50
N ILE A 163 -12.75 0.80 -21.43
CA ILE A 163 -13.90 -0.05 -21.13
C ILE A 163 -13.41 -1.45 -20.86
N LEU A 164 -13.70 -1.96 -19.67
CA LEU A 164 -13.49 -3.37 -19.34
C LEU A 164 -14.79 -4.14 -19.58
N GLU A 165 -14.67 -5.30 -20.21
CA GLU A 165 -15.80 -6.20 -20.52
C GLU A 165 -15.58 -7.56 -19.87
N ARG A 166 -16.60 -8.07 -19.17
CA ARG A 166 -16.54 -9.39 -18.54
C ARG A 166 -17.94 -9.96 -18.34
N GLY A 167 -18.14 -11.21 -18.80
CA GLY A 167 -19.40 -11.92 -18.55
C GLY A 167 -20.65 -11.18 -19.03
N GLY A 168 -20.54 -10.44 -20.13
CA GLY A 168 -21.63 -9.59 -20.67
C GLY A 168 -21.83 -8.25 -19.93
N GLY A 169 -21.11 -8.01 -18.84
CA GLY A 169 -21.05 -6.72 -18.14
C GLY A 169 -19.95 -5.82 -18.68
N ARG A 170 -20.15 -4.49 -18.52
CA ARG A 170 -19.17 -3.46 -18.91
C ARG A 170 -18.99 -2.47 -17.77
N LEU A 171 -17.77 -1.98 -17.57
CA LEU A 171 -17.49 -0.83 -16.70
C LEU A 171 -16.41 0.06 -17.33
N ALA A 172 -16.39 1.33 -16.95
CA ALA A 172 -15.31 2.24 -17.29
C ALA A 172 -14.23 2.18 -16.19
N LEU A 173 -13.01 1.80 -16.55
CA LEU A 173 -11.82 1.95 -15.73
C LEU A 173 -11.19 3.29 -16.09
N ALA A 174 -11.34 4.29 -15.22
CA ALA A 174 -10.81 5.63 -15.37
C ALA A 174 -9.53 5.79 -14.55
N GLY A 175 -8.61 6.62 -15.02
CA GLY A 175 -7.42 7.00 -14.25
C GLY A 175 -7.12 8.47 -14.40
N VAL A 176 -6.75 9.11 -13.29
CA VAL A 176 -6.34 10.52 -13.27
C VAL A 176 -4.91 10.64 -12.74
N ASP A 177 -4.15 11.54 -13.35
CA ASP A 177 -2.85 11.94 -12.82
C ASP A 177 -3.00 12.74 -11.52
N ASP A 178 -1.96 12.76 -10.69
CA ASP A 178 -1.98 13.56 -9.46
C ASP A 178 -2.16 15.05 -9.77
N PRO A 179 -2.91 15.80 -8.94
CA PRO A 179 -3.14 17.24 -9.15
C PRO A 179 -1.87 18.12 -9.17
N ASN A 180 -0.72 17.61 -8.69
CA ASN A 180 0.58 18.27 -8.84
C ASN A 180 1.14 18.21 -10.28
N GLY A 181 0.38 17.61 -11.22
CA GLY A 181 0.73 17.53 -12.64
C GLY A 181 0.59 18.85 -13.39
N TYR A 182 0.31 18.76 -14.67
CA TYR A 182 0.12 19.95 -15.50
C TYR A 182 -1.14 20.72 -15.09
N ALA A 183 -1.05 22.06 -15.06
CA ALA A 183 -2.16 22.91 -14.67
C ALA A 183 -3.39 22.81 -15.61
N ASP A 184 -3.17 22.41 -16.85
CA ASP A 184 -4.18 22.23 -17.90
C ASP A 184 -4.61 20.77 -18.11
N GLN A 185 -4.25 19.88 -17.19
CA GLN A 185 -4.68 18.49 -17.26
C GLN A 185 -6.19 18.36 -17.03
N THR A 186 -6.82 17.40 -17.69
CA THR A 186 -8.24 17.09 -17.50
C THR A 186 -8.52 16.74 -16.03
N SER A 187 -9.44 17.45 -15.41
CA SER A 187 -9.82 17.19 -14.02
C SER A 187 -10.64 15.91 -13.86
N PRO A 188 -10.73 15.35 -12.65
CA PRO A 188 -11.60 14.19 -12.40
C PRO A 188 -13.05 14.43 -12.80
N GLU A 189 -13.60 15.65 -12.57
CA GLU A 189 -14.95 16.02 -12.93
C GLU A 189 -15.16 16.05 -14.44
N GLU A 190 -14.21 16.64 -15.17
CA GLU A 190 -14.25 16.70 -16.64
C GLU A 190 -14.16 15.30 -17.26
N LEU A 191 -13.28 14.43 -16.72
CA LEU A 191 -13.17 13.04 -17.15
C LEU A 191 -14.49 12.29 -16.89
N ARG A 192 -15.07 12.44 -15.69
CA ARG A 192 -16.35 11.79 -15.35
C ARG A 192 -17.49 12.28 -16.22
N ALA A 193 -17.54 13.60 -16.49
CA ALA A 193 -18.55 14.18 -17.39
C ALA A 193 -18.38 13.68 -18.84
N ARG A 194 -17.14 13.50 -19.31
CA ARG A 194 -16.87 12.89 -20.62
C ARG A 194 -17.37 11.46 -20.67
N ILE A 195 -17.05 10.63 -19.65
CA ILE A 195 -17.54 9.24 -19.56
C ILE A 195 -19.08 9.23 -19.59
N GLY A 196 -19.74 10.10 -18.82
CA GLY A 196 -21.19 10.18 -18.78
C GLY A 196 -21.86 10.54 -20.10
N ARG A 197 -21.18 11.33 -20.95
CA ARG A 197 -21.66 11.66 -22.32
C ARG A 197 -21.41 10.51 -23.31
N GLU A 198 -20.22 9.89 -23.25
CA GLU A 198 -19.81 8.86 -24.21
C GLU A 198 -20.36 7.48 -23.86
N GLN A 199 -20.57 7.20 -22.58
CA GLN A 199 -21.02 5.93 -22.01
C GLN A 199 -22.10 6.16 -20.92
N PRO A 200 -23.32 6.57 -21.27
CA PRO A 200 -24.35 6.90 -20.29
C PRO A 200 -24.68 5.70 -19.38
N GLY A 201 -24.73 5.95 -18.06
CA GLY A 201 -25.11 4.95 -17.06
C GLY A 201 -24.08 3.85 -16.80
N LEU A 202 -22.89 3.94 -17.39
CA LEU A 202 -21.84 2.94 -17.17
C LEU A 202 -21.24 3.09 -15.78
N PHE A 203 -21.11 1.98 -15.05
CA PHE A 203 -20.36 1.93 -13.78
C PHE A 203 -18.92 2.41 -13.99
N THR A 204 -18.43 3.28 -13.12
CA THR A 204 -17.11 3.89 -13.26
C THR A 204 -16.23 3.59 -12.06
N LEU A 205 -15.15 2.83 -12.30
CA LEU A 205 -14.06 2.62 -11.35
C LEU A 205 -12.95 3.63 -11.63
N LEU A 206 -12.59 4.45 -10.65
CA LEU A 206 -11.53 5.45 -10.74
C LEU A 206 -10.26 4.97 -10.04
N LEU A 207 -9.14 5.03 -10.73
CA LEU A 207 -7.80 4.99 -10.15
C LEU A 207 -7.32 6.42 -9.93
N ALA A 208 -7.04 6.77 -8.68
CA ALA A 208 -6.53 8.08 -8.30
C ALA A 208 -5.59 7.93 -7.09
N HIS A 209 -4.45 8.59 -7.11
CA HIS A 209 -3.50 8.48 -6.00
C HIS A 209 -4.06 9.05 -4.69
N ARG A 210 -4.70 10.23 -4.74
CA ARG A 210 -5.14 11.02 -3.60
C ARG A 210 -6.42 10.50 -2.94
N ASN A 211 -6.31 9.86 -1.79
CA ASN A 211 -7.46 9.47 -0.96
C ASN A 211 -8.17 10.68 -0.33
N ASP A 212 -7.44 11.74 -0.01
CA ASP A 212 -7.94 12.97 0.59
C ASP A 212 -8.87 13.79 -0.34
N HIS A 213 -8.88 13.47 -1.64
CA HIS A 213 -9.81 14.03 -2.63
C HIS A 213 -11.10 13.21 -2.80
N PHE A 214 -11.37 12.21 -1.95
CA PHE A 214 -12.55 11.34 -2.12
C PHE A 214 -13.87 12.11 -2.18
N GLY A 215 -14.02 13.19 -1.40
CA GLY A 215 -15.20 14.06 -1.47
C GLY A 215 -15.45 14.63 -2.86
N GLN A 216 -14.38 15.03 -3.57
CA GLN A 216 -14.42 15.52 -4.94
C GLN A 216 -14.83 14.41 -5.94
N TYR A 217 -14.24 13.22 -5.81
CA TYR A 217 -14.55 12.08 -6.66
C TYR A 217 -16.00 11.59 -6.49
N ALA A 218 -16.48 11.56 -5.24
CA ALA A 218 -17.86 11.20 -4.94
C ALA A 218 -18.84 12.24 -5.49
N ALA A 219 -18.56 13.54 -5.33
CA ALA A 219 -19.37 14.62 -5.89
C ALA A 219 -19.43 14.59 -7.42
N ALA A 220 -18.34 14.17 -8.08
CA ALA A 220 -18.31 13.97 -9.52
C ALA A 220 -19.14 12.75 -9.99
N GLY A 221 -19.47 11.81 -9.09
CA GLY A 221 -20.31 10.65 -9.36
C GLY A 221 -19.52 9.41 -9.85
N TYR A 222 -18.31 9.21 -9.37
CA TYR A 222 -17.60 7.94 -9.52
C TYR A 222 -18.20 6.89 -8.59
N ASP A 223 -18.44 5.67 -9.10
CA ASP A 223 -19.08 4.59 -8.31
C ASP A 223 -18.09 3.94 -7.32
N PHE A 224 -16.88 3.69 -7.78
CA PHE A 224 -15.81 3.11 -6.96
C PHE A 224 -14.48 3.78 -7.23
N VAL A 225 -13.73 4.10 -6.18
CA VAL A 225 -12.41 4.75 -6.24
C VAL A 225 -11.38 3.86 -5.56
N MET A 226 -10.20 3.72 -6.15
CA MET A 226 -9.06 3.04 -5.54
C MET A 226 -7.90 4.02 -5.40
N SER A 227 -7.40 4.20 -4.17
CA SER A 227 -6.38 5.21 -3.84
C SER A 227 -5.33 4.69 -2.87
N GLY A 228 -4.18 5.37 -2.85
CA GLY A 228 -3.10 5.22 -1.88
C GLY A 228 -2.90 6.47 -1.04
N HIS A 229 -1.69 7.05 -1.09
CA HIS A 229 -1.25 8.32 -0.52
C HIS A 229 -1.29 8.43 1.02
N GLY A 230 -2.30 7.87 1.67
CA GLY A 230 -2.52 8.01 3.12
C GLY A 230 -1.60 7.15 3.99
N HIS A 231 -0.83 6.24 3.41
CA HIS A 231 0.08 5.30 4.10
C HIS A 231 -0.52 4.60 5.32
N GLY A 232 -1.84 4.40 5.35
CA GLY A 232 -2.54 3.82 6.49
C GLY A 232 -2.56 4.72 7.73
N GLY A 233 -2.08 5.97 7.63
CA GLY A 233 -1.92 6.88 8.76
C GLY A 233 -0.71 6.53 9.62
N ILE A 234 0.46 6.31 9.03
CA ILE A 234 1.82 6.05 9.58
C ILE A 234 1.83 5.12 10.81
N VAL A 235 1.18 5.54 11.90
CA VAL A 235 0.93 4.77 13.12
C VAL A 235 -0.55 4.42 13.15
N ARG A 236 -0.87 3.16 13.38
CA ARG A 236 -2.26 2.72 13.56
C ARG A 236 -2.49 2.31 15.01
N LEU A 237 -3.63 2.66 15.52
CA LEU A 237 -4.07 2.20 16.83
C LEU A 237 -5.11 1.10 16.67
N PRO A 238 -5.05 0.03 17.47
CA PRO A 238 -6.13 -0.95 17.54
C PRO A 238 -7.48 -0.22 17.75
N PHE A 239 -8.48 -0.55 16.96
CA PHE A 239 -9.85 -0.02 17.02
C PHE A 239 -10.04 1.46 16.64
N ALA A 240 -8.95 2.28 16.55
CA ALA A 240 -9.05 3.71 16.21
C ALA A 240 -8.53 4.04 14.81
N GLY A 241 -7.87 3.10 14.14
CA GLY A 241 -7.34 3.32 12.79
C GLY A 241 -6.04 4.15 12.76
N GLY A 242 -5.85 4.92 11.69
CA GLY A 242 -4.66 5.77 11.52
C GLY A 242 -4.60 6.91 12.52
N LEU A 243 -3.47 7.06 13.22
CA LEU A 243 -3.27 8.10 14.23
C LEU A 243 -2.75 9.41 13.62
N ILE A 244 -1.81 9.34 12.68
CA ILE A 244 -1.16 10.53 12.09
C ILE A 244 -1.13 10.36 10.57
N GLY A 245 -1.73 11.30 9.84
CA GLY A 245 -1.71 11.33 8.38
C GLY A 245 -0.35 11.78 7.81
N THR A 246 -0.18 11.59 6.51
CA THR A 246 0.96 12.12 5.75
C THR A 246 1.00 13.65 5.77
N ASP A 247 -0.16 14.30 5.92
CA ASP A 247 -0.35 15.73 6.14
C ASP A 247 -0.12 16.19 7.58
N ARG A 248 0.32 15.29 8.48
CA ARG A 248 0.55 15.48 9.93
C ARG A 248 -0.70 15.76 10.75
N ARG A 249 -1.89 15.58 10.21
CA ARG A 249 -3.13 15.67 10.99
C ARG A 249 -3.34 14.41 11.81
N PHE A 250 -3.87 14.61 13.01
CA PHE A 250 -4.30 13.50 13.86
C PHE A 250 -5.65 12.97 13.39
N PHE A 251 -5.78 11.64 13.41
CA PHE A 251 -6.98 10.91 13.01
C PHE A 251 -7.49 11.32 11.62
N PRO A 252 -6.64 11.21 10.57
CA PRO A 252 -7.05 11.56 9.21
C PRO A 252 -8.22 10.66 8.77
N PRO A 253 -9.14 11.18 7.98
CA PRO A 253 -10.18 10.36 7.38
C PRO A 253 -9.58 9.40 6.36
N TRP A 254 -10.29 8.29 6.09
CA TRP A 254 -10.00 7.37 4.98
C TRP A 254 -8.56 6.86 4.93
N THR A 255 -8.11 6.16 5.99
CA THR A 255 -6.73 5.73 6.10
C THR A 255 -6.45 4.35 5.51
N SER A 256 -7.38 3.41 5.54
CA SER A 256 -7.25 2.09 4.90
C SER A 256 -8.57 1.32 4.88
N GLY A 257 -8.76 0.48 3.86
CA GLY A 257 -9.99 -0.30 3.68
C GLY A 257 -11.08 0.44 2.92
N VAL A 258 -12.32 -0.02 3.03
CA VAL A 258 -13.46 0.53 2.27
C VAL A 258 -14.22 1.58 3.07
N TYR A 259 -14.51 2.69 2.42
CA TYR A 259 -15.34 3.80 2.92
C TYR A 259 -16.46 4.10 1.93
N ARG A 260 -17.52 4.78 2.41
CA ARG A 260 -18.65 5.21 1.57
C ARG A 260 -18.97 6.68 1.80
N LEU A 261 -19.35 7.35 0.72
CA LEU A 261 -19.86 8.72 0.74
C LEU A 261 -20.96 8.86 -0.32
N GLY A 262 -22.22 8.92 0.12
CA GLY A 262 -23.38 8.79 -0.78
C GLY A 262 -23.33 7.42 -1.49
N ASP A 263 -23.51 7.45 -2.80
CA ASP A 263 -23.49 6.24 -3.64
C ASP A 263 -22.05 5.78 -4.03
N SER A 264 -21.04 6.57 -3.71
CA SER A 264 -19.65 6.28 -4.02
C SER A 264 -18.98 5.45 -2.93
N ALA A 265 -18.10 4.54 -3.33
CA ALA A 265 -17.22 3.81 -2.43
C ALA A 265 -15.74 4.15 -2.73
N LEU A 266 -14.91 4.12 -1.70
CA LEU A 266 -13.45 4.30 -1.80
C LEU A 266 -12.76 3.11 -1.15
N PHE A 267 -11.78 2.52 -1.81
CA PHE A 267 -10.78 1.67 -1.19
C PHE A 267 -9.46 2.42 -1.05
N VAL A 268 -8.88 2.41 0.14
CA VAL A 268 -7.57 3.00 0.42
C VAL A 268 -6.58 1.93 0.82
N SER A 269 -5.48 1.83 0.06
CA SER A 269 -4.33 1.01 0.42
C SER A 269 -3.46 1.70 1.49
N ARG A 270 -2.82 0.89 2.34
CA ARG A 270 -1.79 1.38 3.27
C ARG A 270 -0.42 1.57 2.60
N GLY A 271 -0.29 1.22 1.34
CA GLY A 271 0.93 1.33 0.56
C GLY A 271 1.99 0.28 0.92
N LEU A 272 2.89 0.05 -0.02
CA LEU A 272 3.96 -0.97 0.04
C LEU A 272 5.27 -0.41 0.61
N GLY A 273 5.60 0.84 0.30
CA GLY A 273 6.85 1.47 0.69
C GLY A 273 6.80 2.21 2.01
N ASN A 274 7.88 2.84 2.35
CA ASN A 274 8.12 3.43 3.65
C ASN A 274 8.86 4.77 3.54
N ASN A 275 8.31 5.73 2.80
CA ASN A 275 8.86 7.09 2.72
C ASN A 275 8.08 8.08 3.58
N THR A 276 7.80 7.71 4.82
CA THR A 276 7.04 8.54 5.73
C THR A 276 7.92 9.55 6.47
N VAL A 277 7.46 10.79 6.56
CA VAL A 277 8.07 11.86 7.35
C VAL A 277 7.41 11.86 8.75
N PRO A 278 8.14 12.07 9.86
CA PRO A 278 9.51 12.57 9.95
C PRO A 278 10.61 11.50 9.96
N ILE A 279 10.27 10.22 10.08
CA ILE A 279 11.26 9.14 10.20
C ILE A 279 11.06 8.19 9.02
N LYS A 280 12.01 8.22 8.07
CA LYS A 280 12.03 7.25 6.96
C LYS A 280 11.95 5.83 7.48
N GLY A 281 11.06 5.05 6.90
CA GLY A 281 10.91 3.64 7.24
C GLY A 281 10.10 3.37 8.50
N PHE A 282 9.48 4.38 9.13
CA PHE A 282 8.72 4.17 10.36
C PHE A 282 7.27 3.78 10.07
N ARG A 283 6.90 2.58 10.49
CA ARG A 283 5.51 2.12 10.57
C ARG A 283 5.28 1.40 11.90
N LEU A 284 4.16 1.65 12.56
CA LEU A 284 3.82 0.97 13.81
C LEU A 284 2.37 0.50 13.76
N PHE A 285 2.15 -0.81 13.94
CA PHE A 285 0.88 -1.52 13.74
C PHE A 285 0.26 -1.27 12.34
N ASN A 286 1.12 -0.99 11.38
CA ASN A 286 0.76 -0.52 10.04
C ASN A 286 1.70 -1.09 8.97
N ARG A 287 1.79 -2.41 8.90
CA ARG A 287 2.71 -3.11 7.96
C ARG A 287 2.42 -2.74 6.51
N PRO A 288 3.46 -2.71 5.64
CA PRO A 288 3.29 -2.59 4.20
C PRO A 288 2.25 -3.57 3.67
N GLU A 289 1.40 -3.11 2.76
CA GLU A 289 0.21 -3.84 2.32
C GLU A 289 0.22 -4.12 0.82
N LEU A 290 0.12 -5.39 0.46
CA LEU A 290 -0.40 -5.82 -0.83
C LEU A 290 -1.91 -6.05 -0.66
N ALA A 291 -2.72 -5.18 -1.25
CA ALA A 291 -4.16 -5.26 -1.07
C ALA A 291 -4.81 -6.08 -2.20
N VAL A 292 -5.69 -6.99 -1.83
CA VAL A 292 -6.53 -7.77 -2.73
C VAL A 292 -7.98 -7.37 -2.50
N VAL A 293 -8.59 -6.79 -3.51
CA VAL A 293 -9.96 -6.27 -3.44
C VAL A 293 -10.87 -7.10 -4.34
N THR A 294 -11.82 -7.79 -3.73
CA THR A 294 -12.83 -8.55 -4.46
C THR A 294 -14.11 -7.73 -4.58
N LEU A 295 -14.54 -7.46 -5.81
CA LEU A 295 -15.77 -6.74 -6.06
C LEU A 295 -16.98 -7.64 -5.80
N LYS A 296 -17.96 -7.13 -5.05
CA LYS A 296 -19.24 -7.78 -4.79
C LYS A 296 -20.38 -6.88 -5.19
N ARG A 297 -21.43 -7.48 -5.72
CA ARG A 297 -22.68 -6.80 -5.95
C ARG A 297 -23.41 -6.67 -4.62
N GLY A 298 -23.70 -5.42 -4.22
CA GLY A 298 -24.50 -5.08 -3.04
C GLY A 298 -25.99 -5.15 -3.29
#